data_8012a3e2aa59ede30d34c9c188ecdc59
#
_entry.id   8012a3e2aa59ede30d34c9c188ecdc59
#
_cell.length_a   1.000
_cell.length_b   1.000
_cell.length_c   1.000
_cell.angle_alpha   90.00
_cell.angle_beta   90.00
_cell.angle_gamma   90.00
#
_symmetry.space_group_name_H-M   'P 1'
#
loop_
_entity.id
_entity.type
_entity.pdbx_description
1 polymer ?
#
loop_
_entity_poly.entity_id
_entity_poly.type
_entity_poly.pdbx_seq_one_letter_code
_entity_poly.pdbx_strand_id
1 'polypeptide(L)'
;MAKYYITPTLLNSWQYNINNGTLEDFVKVLNKEQFEPTESIQKGFEYEAYMQKNYKETLGGAYQVKVSKEYGDYLLYGIIDCLKGGIIYDYKYTKNYEVGKFYNNHQTLMYLEMVPEARKMVYLITNKFEKIEYADNNFKDIKSVAYDIGDIFREEYTKDLFPETIKTVIHKFEEWLKMYGLYETYTEKWKCKY
;
A
#
# COMPACT_ATOMS: atom_id res chain seq x y z
N MET A 1 8.72 21.64 -11.50
CA MET A 1 8.98 21.15 -10.13
C MET A 1 7.63 20.90 -9.48
N ALA A 2 7.36 19.66 -9.10
CA ALA A 2 6.08 19.26 -8.51
C ALA A 2 5.83 20.01 -7.20
N LYS A 3 4.58 20.35 -6.94
CA LYS A 3 4.17 21.15 -5.77
C LYS A 3 3.59 20.29 -4.64
N TYR A 4 2.92 19.21 -4.99
CA TYR A 4 2.13 18.41 -4.05
C TYR A 4 2.38 16.92 -4.17
N TYR A 5 2.40 16.22 -3.04
CA TYR A 5 2.52 14.76 -3.02
C TYR A 5 1.19 14.07 -3.30
N ILE A 6 1.25 13.00 -4.06
CA ILE A 6 0.20 11.98 -4.15
C ILE A 6 0.82 10.63 -3.80
N THR A 7 0.19 9.90 -2.87
CA THR A 7 0.65 8.57 -2.43
C THR A 7 -0.42 7.51 -2.69
N PRO A 8 -0.04 6.23 -2.83
CA PRO A 8 -1.01 5.15 -2.92
C PRO A 8 -2.01 5.13 -1.77
N THR A 9 -1.52 5.35 -0.54
CA THR A 9 -2.37 5.39 0.66
C THR A 9 -3.44 6.49 0.56
N LEU A 10 -3.06 7.69 0.09
CA LEU A 10 -4.01 8.79 -0.06
C LEU A 10 -5.10 8.46 -1.08
N LEU A 11 -4.72 7.96 -2.26
CA LEU A 11 -5.70 7.61 -3.30
C LEU A 11 -6.59 6.42 -2.91
N ASN A 12 -6.04 5.42 -2.22
CA ASN A 12 -6.81 4.29 -1.74
C ASN A 12 -7.78 4.70 -0.64
N SER A 13 -7.38 5.60 0.26
CA SER A 13 -8.26 6.15 1.28
C SER A 13 -9.41 6.96 0.67
N TRP A 14 -9.11 7.77 -0.34
CA TRP A 14 -10.12 8.49 -1.10
C TRP A 14 -11.12 7.55 -1.76
N GLN A 15 -10.65 6.51 -2.47
CA GLN A 15 -11.51 5.54 -3.13
C GLN A 15 -12.36 4.74 -2.13
N TYR A 16 -11.77 4.32 -1.01
CA TYR A 16 -12.51 3.64 0.05
C TYR A 16 -13.63 4.52 0.60
N ASN A 17 -13.36 5.81 0.82
CA ASN A 17 -14.35 6.76 1.27
C ASN A 17 -15.53 6.90 0.30
N ILE A 18 -15.27 7.01 -1.01
CA ILE A 18 -16.33 7.08 -2.02
C ILE A 18 -17.22 5.85 -1.98
N ASN A 19 -16.65 4.66 -1.79
CA ASN A 19 -17.37 3.41 -1.92
C ASN A 19 -18.06 2.95 -0.61
N ASN A 20 -17.43 3.16 0.53
CA ASN A 20 -17.82 2.49 1.78
C ASN A 20 -17.57 3.32 3.05
N GLY A 21 -16.82 4.38 2.96
CA GLY A 21 -16.34 5.13 4.12
C GLY A 21 -17.15 6.38 4.42
N THR A 22 -16.69 7.10 5.43
CA THR A 22 -17.20 8.42 5.77
C THR A 22 -16.23 9.50 5.28
N LEU A 23 -16.74 10.67 4.95
CA LEU A 23 -15.92 11.83 4.62
C LEU A 23 -14.96 12.18 5.77
N GLU A 24 -15.43 12.00 7.00
CA GLU A 24 -14.63 12.26 8.20
C GLU A 24 -13.36 11.41 8.26
N ASP A 25 -13.45 10.12 7.92
CA ASP A 25 -12.29 9.22 7.92
C ASP A 25 -11.25 9.62 6.86
N PHE A 26 -11.72 10.03 5.68
CA PHE A 26 -10.83 10.56 4.66
C PHE A 26 -10.16 11.88 5.12
N VAL A 27 -10.90 12.78 5.76
CA VAL A 27 -10.37 14.05 6.29
C VAL A 27 -9.27 13.81 7.31
N LYS A 28 -9.36 12.79 8.15
CA LYS A 28 -8.26 12.38 9.07
C LYS A 28 -6.99 12.02 8.30
N VAL A 29 -7.12 11.21 7.23
CA VAL A 29 -5.98 10.86 6.37
C VAL A 29 -5.42 12.10 5.67
N LEU A 30 -6.29 12.97 5.16
CA LEU A 30 -5.91 14.20 4.48
C LEU A 30 -5.11 15.13 5.41
N ASN A 31 -5.51 15.24 6.68
CA ASN A 31 -4.83 15.99 7.71
C ASN A 31 -3.56 15.33 8.25
N LYS A 32 -3.25 14.10 7.82
CA LYS A 32 -2.13 13.30 8.34
C LYS A 32 -2.23 13.08 9.84
N GLU A 33 -3.46 12.89 10.33
CA GLU A 33 -3.67 12.57 11.73
C GLU A 33 -3.02 11.24 12.09
N GLN A 34 -2.41 11.18 13.25
CA GLN A 34 -1.85 9.93 13.76
C GLN A 34 -2.99 8.99 14.15
N PHE A 35 -2.84 7.73 13.80
CA PHE A 35 -3.77 6.69 14.22
C PHE A 35 -3.03 5.55 14.91
N GLU A 36 -3.67 4.94 15.86
CA GLU A 36 -3.19 3.72 16.49
C GLU A 36 -3.40 2.55 15.51
N PRO A 37 -2.35 1.79 15.18
CA PRO A 37 -2.50 0.64 14.29
C PRO A 37 -3.48 -0.38 14.88
N THR A 38 -4.48 -0.78 14.12
CA THR A 38 -5.35 -1.89 14.51
C THR A 38 -4.56 -3.20 14.54
N GLU A 39 -5.08 -4.22 15.23
CA GLU A 39 -4.50 -5.57 15.21
C GLU A 39 -4.23 -6.08 13.78
N SER A 40 -5.15 -5.78 12.85
CA SER A 40 -5.01 -6.18 11.45
C SER A 40 -3.83 -5.48 10.75
N ILE A 41 -3.62 -4.20 11.04
CA ILE A 41 -2.48 -3.43 10.51
C ILE A 41 -1.17 -3.96 11.10
N GLN A 42 -1.15 -4.24 12.40
CA GLN A 42 0.01 -4.81 13.08
C GLN A 42 0.40 -6.17 12.47
N LYS A 43 -0.57 -7.06 12.26
CA LYS A 43 -0.37 -8.35 11.58
C LYS A 43 0.13 -8.16 10.14
N GLY A 44 -0.30 -7.12 9.45
CA GLY A 44 0.20 -6.76 8.13
C GLY A 44 1.70 -6.46 8.13
N PHE A 45 2.18 -5.66 9.08
CA PHE A 45 3.61 -5.35 9.23
C PHE A 45 4.44 -6.59 9.58
N GLU A 46 3.93 -7.44 10.48
CA GLU A 46 4.61 -8.67 10.85
C GLU A 46 4.67 -9.68 9.69
N TYR A 47 3.60 -9.79 8.91
CA TYR A 47 3.57 -10.62 7.70
C TYR A 47 4.54 -10.13 6.65
N GLU A 48 4.59 -8.84 6.38
CA GLU A 48 5.56 -8.25 5.46
C GLU A 48 6.99 -8.55 5.89
N ALA A 49 7.34 -8.32 7.16
CA ALA A 49 8.66 -8.60 7.71
C ALA A 49 9.03 -10.10 7.61
N TYR A 50 8.06 -10.98 7.76
CA TYR A 50 8.25 -12.42 7.56
C TYR A 50 8.52 -12.77 6.10
N MET A 51 7.73 -12.24 5.17
CA MET A 51 7.83 -12.52 3.74
C MET A 51 9.16 -12.06 3.15
N GLN A 52 9.66 -10.89 3.56
CA GLN A 52 10.97 -10.38 3.14
C GLN A 52 12.12 -11.34 3.50
N LYS A 53 12.00 -12.09 4.59
CA LYS A 53 13.06 -12.99 5.08
C LYS A 53 12.92 -14.42 4.57
N ASN A 54 11.71 -14.88 4.30
CA ASN A 54 11.41 -16.30 4.16
C ASN A 54 10.82 -16.70 2.80
N TYR A 55 10.21 -15.79 2.05
CA TYR A 55 9.53 -16.15 0.81
C TYR A 55 10.51 -16.26 -0.36
N LYS A 56 10.73 -17.47 -0.85
CA LYS A 56 11.78 -17.80 -1.84
C LYS A 56 11.74 -16.96 -3.11
N GLU A 57 10.54 -16.66 -3.61
CA GLU A 57 10.37 -15.92 -4.86
C GLU A 57 10.90 -14.48 -4.73
N THR A 58 10.79 -13.86 -3.58
CA THR A 58 11.23 -12.48 -3.32
C THR A 58 12.59 -12.37 -2.68
N LEU A 59 13.16 -13.47 -2.19
CA LEU A 59 14.51 -13.48 -1.61
C LEU A 59 15.55 -12.94 -2.60
N GLY A 60 16.37 -12.00 -2.11
CA GLY A 60 17.38 -11.30 -2.91
C GLY A 60 16.80 -10.18 -3.79
N GLY A 61 15.55 -9.82 -3.62
CA GLY A 61 14.97 -8.60 -4.19
C GLY A 61 15.43 -7.34 -3.46
N ALA A 62 15.15 -6.17 -4.03
CA ALA A 62 15.29 -4.90 -3.35
C ALA A 62 14.02 -4.64 -2.53
N TYR A 63 14.17 -4.43 -1.21
CA TYR A 63 13.06 -4.21 -0.30
C TYR A 63 12.91 -2.74 0.07
N GLN A 64 11.69 -2.32 0.39
CA GLN A 64 11.34 -0.95 0.82
C GLN A 64 11.86 0.10 -0.16
N VAL A 65 11.65 -0.15 -1.47
CA VAL A 65 12.17 0.68 -2.55
C VAL A 65 11.34 1.95 -2.66
N LYS A 66 11.96 3.09 -2.36
CA LYS A 66 11.34 4.40 -2.56
C LYS A 66 11.30 4.74 -4.05
N VAL A 67 10.13 5.03 -4.55
CA VAL A 67 9.90 5.40 -5.95
C VAL A 67 9.13 6.70 -6.04
N SER A 68 9.43 7.48 -7.09
CA SER A 68 8.71 8.72 -7.34
C SER A 68 8.71 9.07 -8.83
N LYS A 69 7.70 9.83 -9.25
CA LYS A 69 7.59 10.37 -10.61
C LYS A 69 6.86 11.71 -10.58
N GLU A 70 7.43 12.72 -11.22
CA GLU A 70 6.73 14.00 -11.40
C GLU A 70 5.62 13.87 -12.45
N TYR A 71 4.47 14.44 -12.12
CA TYR A 71 3.31 14.48 -12.98
C TYR A 71 2.61 15.84 -12.90
N GLY A 72 2.98 16.78 -13.76
CA GLY A 72 2.52 18.15 -13.67
C GLY A 72 2.89 18.81 -12.34
N ASP A 73 1.89 19.27 -11.60
CA ASP A 73 2.08 19.85 -10.26
C ASP A 73 2.23 18.80 -9.14
N TYR A 74 2.14 17.51 -9.48
CA TYR A 74 2.15 16.43 -8.50
C TYR A 74 3.43 15.61 -8.53
N LEU A 75 3.92 15.23 -7.36
CA LEU A 75 4.93 14.20 -7.16
C LEU A 75 4.25 12.93 -6.68
N LEU A 76 4.14 11.95 -7.57
CA LEU A 76 3.76 10.60 -7.18
C LEU A 76 4.90 10.03 -6.34
N TYR A 77 4.58 9.51 -5.17
CA TYR A 77 5.58 8.95 -4.25
C TYR A 77 5.03 7.71 -3.56
N GLY A 78 5.86 6.67 -3.47
CA GLY A 78 5.50 5.46 -2.75
C GLY A 78 6.72 4.66 -2.32
N ILE A 79 6.48 3.63 -1.53
CA ILE A 79 7.48 2.66 -1.08
C ILE A 79 6.97 1.28 -1.49
N ILE A 80 7.74 0.59 -2.31
CA ILE A 80 7.45 -0.75 -2.81
C ILE A 80 8.01 -1.75 -1.80
N ASP A 81 7.22 -2.75 -1.39
CA ASP A 81 7.66 -3.75 -0.41
C ASP A 81 8.80 -4.59 -0.95
N CYS A 82 8.71 -5.06 -2.20
CA CYS A 82 9.82 -5.74 -2.87
C CYS A 82 9.78 -5.52 -4.39
N LEU A 83 10.95 -5.22 -4.96
CA LEU A 83 11.19 -5.16 -6.41
C LEU A 83 12.20 -6.22 -6.80
N LYS A 84 11.82 -7.16 -7.69
CA LYS A 84 12.71 -8.23 -8.17
C LYS A 84 12.39 -8.65 -9.60
N GLY A 85 13.40 -8.65 -10.44
CA GLY A 85 13.27 -9.15 -11.83
C GLY A 85 12.21 -8.43 -12.68
N GLY A 86 11.98 -7.12 -12.44
CA GLY A 86 10.95 -6.35 -13.12
C GLY A 86 9.53 -6.70 -12.65
N ILE A 87 9.39 -7.23 -11.45
CA ILE A 87 8.10 -7.51 -10.80
C ILE A 87 8.06 -6.75 -9.47
N ILE A 88 6.97 -6.04 -9.25
CA ILE A 88 6.68 -5.39 -7.98
C ILE A 88 5.88 -6.38 -7.14
N TYR A 89 6.34 -6.68 -5.94
CA TYR A 89 5.61 -7.49 -4.97
C TYR A 89 5.11 -6.63 -3.84
N ASP A 90 3.90 -6.91 -3.39
CA ASP A 90 3.24 -6.25 -2.27
C ASP A 90 2.61 -7.31 -1.36
N TYR A 91 2.87 -7.22 -0.06
CA TYR A 91 2.43 -8.19 0.92
C TYR A 91 1.19 -7.70 1.64
N LYS A 92 0.13 -8.51 1.62
CA LYS A 92 -1.16 -8.11 2.21
C LYS A 92 -1.68 -9.15 3.20
N TYR A 93 -1.93 -8.71 4.41
CA TYR A 93 -2.74 -9.44 5.37
C TYR A 93 -4.18 -8.92 5.34
N THR A 94 -5.16 -9.80 5.25
CA THR A 94 -6.59 -9.44 5.33
C THR A 94 -7.42 -10.59 5.85
N LYS A 95 -8.16 -10.39 6.94
CA LYS A 95 -9.03 -11.43 7.52
C LYS A 95 -10.05 -11.98 6.52
N ASN A 96 -10.60 -11.11 5.68
CA ASN A 96 -11.58 -11.45 4.67
C ASN A 96 -10.97 -11.22 3.28
N TYR A 97 -10.48 -12.29 2.68
CA TYR A 97 -9.95 -12.27 1.32
C TYR A 97 -11.01 -12.78 0.33
N GLU A 98 -11.17 -12.02 -0.73
CA GLU A 98 -11.94 -12.38 -1.91
C GLU A 98 -11.08 -12.13 -3.16
N VAL A 99 -11.19 -13.01 -4.15
CA VAL A 99 -10.43 -12.88 -5.40
C VAL A 99 -10.79 -11.56 -6.09
N GLY A 100 -9.78 -10.82 -6.52
CA GLY A 100 -9.94 -9.51 -7.15
C GLY A 100 -10.12 -8.34 -6.18
N LYS A 101 -10.00 -8.56 -4.87
CA LYS A 101 -10.13 -7.51 -3.83
C LYS A 101 -9.24 -6.30 -4.11
N PHE A 102 -8.07 -6.50 -4.68
CA PHE A 102 -7.09 -5.43 -4.93
C PHE A 102 -7.14 -4.89 -6.36
N TYR A 103 -8.05 -5.39 -7.22
CA TYR A 103 -8.18 -4.93 -8.60
C TYR A 103 -8.43 -3.42 -8.72
N ASN A 104 -9.31 -2.88 -7.88
CA ASN A 104 -9.64 -1.44 -7.90
C ASN A 104 -8.67 -0.57 -7.08
N ASN A 105 -7.55 -1.14 -6.60
CA ASN A 105 -6.60 -0.40 -5.80
C ASN A 105 -5.70 0.47 -6.69
N HIS A 106 -5.74 1.78 -6.51
CA HIS A 106 -4.90 2.72 -7.25
C HIS A 106 -3.38 2.52 -7.04
N GLN A 107 -2.99 1.79 -6.00
CA GLN A 107 -1.61 1.45 -5.70
C GLN A 107 -0.92 0.75 -6.87
N THR A 108 -1.58 -0.22 -7.48
CA THR A 108 -1.04 -0.96 -8.64
C THR A 108 -0.73 -0.02 -9.81
N LEU A 109 -1.71 0.79 -10.19
CA LEU A 109 -1.57 1.73 -11.30
C LEU A 109 -0.46 2.75 -11.03
N MET A 110 -0.39 3.27 -9.79
CA MET A 110 0.66 4.21 -9.40
C MET A 110 2.05 3.60 -9.47
N TYR A 111 2.24 2.40 -8.91
CA TYR A 111 3.56 1.77 -8.90
C TYR A 111 4.04 1.39 -10.30
N LEU A 112 3.15 0.84 -11.14
CA LEU A 112 3.48 0.53 -12.53
C LEU A 112 3.73 1.79 -13.38
N GLU A 113 3.20 2.95 -12.97
CA GLU A 113 3.51 4.23 -13.59
C GLU A 113 4.85 4.80 -13.12
N MET A 114 5.19 4.65 -11.83
CA MET A 114 6.45 5.14 -11.26
C MET A 114 7.66 4.28 -11.61
N VAL A 115 7.44 2.98 -11.93
CA VAL A 115 8.49 2.02 -12.30
C VAL A 115 8.18 1.44 -13.68
N PRO A 116 8.48 2.17 -14.76
CA PRO A 116 8.12 1.75 -16.12
C PRO A 116 8.80 0.45 -16.57
N GLU A 117 9.90 0.05 -15.92
CA GLU A 117 10.58 -1.22 -16.17
C GLU A 117 9.85 -2.42 -15.54
N ALA A 118 8.93 -2.19 -14.60
CA ALA A 118 8.13 -3.24 -14.01
C ALA A 118 7.04 -3.70 -15.00
N ARG A 119 7.01 -5.01 -15.23
CA ARG A 119 6.06 -5.65 -16.15
C ARG A 119 4.70 -5.87 -15.51
N LYS A 120 4.70 -6.16 -14.21
CA LYS A 120 3.50 -6.45 -13.42
C LYS A 120 3.71 -6.17 -11.94
N MET A 121 2.60 -6.06 -11.24
CA MET A 121 2.55 -6.09 -9.78
C MET A 121 1.90 -7.39 -9.31
N VAL A 122 2.43 -7.96 -8.25
CA VAL A 122 1.98 -9.22 -7.63
C VAL A 122 1.65 -8.96 -6.18
N TYR A 123 0.40 -9.19 -5.81
CA TYR A 123 0.00 -9.23 -4.42
C TYR A 123 0.18 -10.65 -3.87
N LEU A 124 0.86 -10.77 -2.75
CA LEU A 124 1.00 -12.00 -1.99
C LEU A 124 0.18 -11.85 -0.71
N ILE A 125 -0.96 -12.50 -0.68
CA ILE A 125 -2.02 -12.22 0.28
C ILE A 125 -2.19 -13.41 1.21
N THR A 126 -2.32 -13.18 2.52
CA THR A 126 -2.77 -14.21 3.46
C THR A 126 -3.93 -13.70 4.32
N ASN A 127 -4.81 -14.61 4.71
CA ASN A 127 -5.90 -14.34 5.64
C ASN A 127 -5.63 -14.87 7.06
N LYS A 128 -4.50 -15.58 7.24
CA LYS A 128 -4.06 -16.09 8.53
C LYS A 128 -2.58 -15.84 8.71
N PHE A 129 -2.22 -15.11 9.74
CA PHE A 129 -0.83 -14.91 10.15
C PHE A 129 -0.78 -14.74 11.67
N GLU A 130 -0.07 -15.64 12.33
CA GLU A 130 0.11 -15.61 13.77
C GLU A 130 1.56 -15.88 14.13
N LYS A 131 2.12 -15.00 14.95
CA LYS A 131 3.43 -15.16 15.55
C LYS A 131 3.27 -15.90 16.88
N ILE A 132 3.95 -17.03 17.02
CA ILE A 132 3.93 -17.86 18.22
C ILE A 132 5.29 -17.73 18.90
N GLU A 133 5.29 -17.19 20.08
CA GLU A 133 6.50 -17.02 20.89
C GLU A 133 6.57 -18.12 21.95
N TYR A 134 7.67 -18.84 21.98
CA TYR A 134 7.94 -19.88 22.97
C TYR A 134 8.90 -19.32 24.03
N ALA A 135 8.39 -19.18 25.25
CA ALA A 135 9.18 -18.76 26.40
C ALA A 135 10.13 -19.87 26.86
N ASP A 136 11.15 -19.52 27.62
CA ASP A 136 11.96 -20.46 28.36
C ASP A 136 11.15 -21.11 29.53
N ASN A 137 11.72 -22.11 30.19
CA ASN A 137 11.06 -22.83 31.28
C ASN A 137 10.72 -21.93 32.48
N ASN A 138 11.28 -20.72 32.56
CA ASN A 138 11.03 -19.72 33.60
C ASN A 138 10.10 -18.61 33.12
N PHE A 139 9.59 -18.67 31.89
CA PHE A 139 8.73 -17.64 31.24
C PHE A 139 9.32 -16.24 31.24
N LYS A 140 10.66 -16.11 31.32
CA LYS A 140 11.34 -14.81 31.36
C LYS A 140 11.85 -14.34 30.01
N ASP A 141 12.28 -15.26 29.17
CA ASP A 141 12.87 -14.94 27.88
C ASP A 141 12.24 -15.74 26.73
N ILE A 142 12.06 -15.11 25.57
CA ILE A 142 11.59 -15.77 24.37
C ILE A 142 12.75 -16.57 23.78
N LYS A 143 12.64 -17.91 23.75
CA LYS A 143 13.67 -18.81 23.20
C LYS A 143 13.56 -19.05 21.71
N SER A 144 12.34 -19.07 21.20
CA SER A 144 12.09 -19.29 19.78
C SER A 144 10.79 -18.63 19.33
N VAL A 145 10.73 -18.34 18.04
CA VAL A 145 9.55 -17.80 17.39
C VAL A 145 9.18 -18.73 16.24
N ALA A 146 7.92 -19.14 16.19
CA ALA A 146 7.34 -19.80 15.03
C ALA A 146 6.24 -18.92 14.44
N TYR A 147 5.84 -19.25 13.22
CA TYR A 147 4.76 -18.55 12.54
C TYR A 147 3.76 -19.55 12.03
N ASP A 148 2.48 -19.33 12.33
CA ASP A 148 1.36 -20.08 11.75
C ASP A 148 0.76 -19.22 10.63
N ILE A 149 0.95 -19.67 9.39
CA ILE A 149 0.57 -18.93 8.18
C ILE A 149 -0.42 -19.77 7.41
N GLY A 150 -1.52 -19.14 7.01
CA GLY A 150 -2.48 -19.75 6.10
C GLY A 150 -1.96 -19.82 4.66
N ASP A 151 -2.85 -20.12 3.75
CA ASP A 151 -2.54 -20.10 2.33
C ASP A 151 -2.07 -18.71 1.88
N ILE A 152 -1.11 -18.70 0.95
CA ILE A 152 -0.67 -17.47 0.29
C ILE A 152 -1.39 -17.42 -1.05
N PHE A 153 -2.37 -16.54 -1.14
CA PHE A 153 -3.07 -16.25 -2.37
C PHE A 153 -2.25 -15.28 -3.21
N ARG A 154 -2.32 -15.45 -4.52
CA ARG A 154 -1.54 -14.65 -5.47
C ARG A 154 -2.47 -13.97 -6.46
N GLU A 155 -2.39 -12.65 -6.55
CA GLU A 155 -3.03 -11.86 -7.59
C GLU A 155 -1.98 -11.13 -8.42
N GLU A 156 -2.13 -11.11 -9.73
CA GLU A 156 -1.21 -10.47 -10.65
C GLU A 156 -1.93 -9.43 -11.50
N TYR A 157 -1.34 -8.25 -11.60
CA TYR A 157 -1.91 -7.15 -12.36
C TYR A 157 -0.86 -6.52 -13.26
N THR A 158 -1.23 -6.30 -14.51
CA THR A 158 -0.47 -5.56 -15.52
C THR A 158 -1.16 -4.23 -15.80
N LYS A 159 -0.43 -3.28 -16.38
CA LYS A 159 -0.95 -1.92 -16.60
C LYS A 159 -2.15 -1.88 -17.54
N ASP A 160 -2.19 -2.77 -18.51
CA ASP A 160 -3.27 -2.89 -19.52
C ASP A 160 -4.61 -3.38 -18.95
N LEU A 161 -4.61 -3.96 -17.74
CA LEU A 161 -5.85 -4.35 -17.07
C LEU A 161 -6.65 -3.16 -16.54
N PHE A 162 -6.04 -1.97 -16.43
CA PHE A 162 -6.70 -0.80 -15.88
C PHE A 162 -7.29 0.06 -17.00
N PRO A 163 -8.61 0.35 -16.98
CA PRO A 163 -9.25 1.17 -18.00
C PRO A 163 -8.87 2.65 -17.90
N GLU A 164 -8.39 3.08 -16.72
CA GLU A 164 -8.02 4.45 -16.44
C GLU A 164 -6.52 4.64 -16.39
N THR A 165 -6.06 5.81 -16.81
CA THR A 165 -4.68 6.23 -16.61
C THR A 165 -4.52 6.89 -15.24
N ILE A 166 -3.30 6.93 -14.71
CA ILE A 166 -3.02 7.69 -13.47
C ILE A 166 -3.39 9.17 -13.62
N LYS A 167 -3.31 9.72 -14.82
CA LYS A 167 -3.75 11.09 -15.13
C LYS A 167 -5.23 11.28 -14.84
N THR A 168 -6.05 10.37 -15.33
CA THR A 168 -7.48 10.41 -15.13
C THR A 168 -7.84 10.29 -13.65
N VAL A 169 -7.14 9.41 -12.94
CA VAL A 169 -7.34 9.23 -11.48
C VAL A 169 -6.99 10.50 -10.71
N ILE A 170 -5.86 11.14 -11.02
CA ILE A 170 -5.43 12.39 -10.38
C ILE A 170 -6.45 13.50 -10.64
N HIS A 171 -6.92 13.63 -11.88
CA HIS A 171 -7.91 14.64 -12.22
C HIS A 171 -9.23 14.43 -11.46
N LYS A 172 -9.74 13.20 -11.41
CA LYS A 172 -10.94 12.86 -10.62
C LYS A 172 -10.76 13.16 -9.13
N PHE A 173 -9.60 12.84 -8.59
CA PHE A 173 -9.27 13.14 -7.20
C PHE A 173 -9.28 14.63 -6.93
N GLU A 174 -8.63 15.43 -7.79
CA GLU A 174 -8.59 16.88 -7.67
C GLU A 174 -9.98 17.52 -7.75
N GLU A 175 -10.79 17.11 -8.72
CA GLU A 175 -12.17 17.61 -8.87
C GLU A 175 -13.03 17.23 -7.67
N TRP A 176 -12.85 16.02 -7.14
CA TRP A 176 -13.55 15.59 -5.94
C TRP A 176 -13.15 16.44 -4.72
N LEU A 177 -11.85 16.72 -4.53
CA LEU A 177 -11.38 17.61 -3.45
C LEU A 177 -12.00 19.00 -3.55
N LYS A 178 -12.09 19.57 -4.74
CA LYS A 178 -12.72 20.88 -4.99
C LYS A 178 -14.22 20.84 -4.67
N MET A 179 -14.92 19.81 -5.11
CA MET A 179 -16.34 19.63 -4.88
C MET A 179 -16.70 19.59 -3.39
N TYR A 180 -15.84 18.96 -2.57
CA TYR A 180 -16.04 18.86 -1.11
C TYR A 180 -15.36 19.97 -0.30
N GLY A 181 -14.76 20.98 -0.96
CA GLY A 181 -14.07 22.09 -0.29
C GLY A 181 -12.78 21.69 0.44
N LEU A 182 -12.16 20.56 0.04
CA LEU A 182 -10.98 19.99 0.69
C LEU A 182 -9.66 20.30 -0.05
N TYR A 183 -9.74 20.97 -1.20
CA TYR A 183 -8.56 21.21 -2.03
C TYR A 183 -7.51 22.09 -1.33
N GLU A 184 -7.92 23.12 -0.60
CA GLU A 184 -6.99 23.98 0.16
C GLU A 184 -6.28 23.18 1.26
N THR A 185 -7.02 22.38 2.02
CA THR A 185 -6.44 21.49 3.05
C THR A 185 -5.41 20.54 2.42
N TYR A 186 -5.73 19.95 1.28
CA TYR A 186 -4.79 19.09 0.56
C TYR A 186 -3.52 19.84 0.18
N THR A 187 -3.63 20.98 -0.47
CA THR A 187 -2.48 21.75 -0.95
C THR A 187 -1.61 22.29 0.18
N GLU A 188 -2.17 22.54 1.35
CA GLU A 188 -1.42 22.90 2.55
C GLU A 188 -0.67 21.70 3.14
N LYS A 189 -1.38 20.59 3.37
CA LYS A 189 -0.85 19.42 4.11
C LYS A 189 0.07 18.54 3.27
N TRP A 190 -0.12 18.51 1.97
CA TRP A 190 0.60 17.62 1.05
C TRP A 190 1.62 18.34 0.16
N LYS A 191 1.97 19.56 0.54
CA LYS A 191 3.00 20.35 -0.16
C LYS A 191 4.35 19.65 -0.12
N CYS A 192 5.05 19.61 -1.26
CA CYS A 192 6.42 19.13 -1.33
C CYS A 192 7.34 20.06 -0.52
N LYS A 193 8.16 19.47 0.33
CA LYS A 193 9.22 20.19 1.06
C LYS A 193 10.51 19.95 0.29
N TYR A 194 11.05 20.98 -0.28
CA TYR A 194 12.36 20.99 -0.93
C TYR A 194 13.43 21.39 0.06
#